data_648575b4376227d324b6467447947482
#
_entry.id   648575b4376227d324b6467447947482
#
_cell.length_a   1.000
_cell.length_b   1.000
_cell.length_c   1.000
_cell.angle_alpha   90.00
_cell.angle_beta   90.00
_cell.angle_gamma   90.00
#
_symmetry.space_group_name_H-M   'P 1'
#
loop_
_entity.id
_entity.type
_entity.pdbx_description
1 polymer ?
#
loop_
_entity_poly.entity_id
_entity_poly.type
_entity_poly.pdbx_seq_one_letter_code
_entity_poly.pdbx_strand_id
1 'polypeptide(L)'
;MCDIICMDYEVYTTNIFDKWLAEVKDTKHRARIINCFDHIQKSNFGDHKNLGGNLFELRFFFGPGFRAYYTIKGGRVVFLLCGGDKSTQSKDIKKARIIMDELE
;
A
#
# COMPACT_ATOMS: atom_id res chain seq x y z
N MET A 1 -23.91 0.25 -19.89
CA MET A 1 -23.56 0.29 -19.50
C MET A 1 -22.67 0.33 -19.06
N CYS A 2 -22.23 0.32 -18.87
CA CYS A 2 -21.49 0.29 -18.45
C CYS A 2 -20.93 0.29 -17.69
N ASP A 3 -20.91 0.35 -17.15
CA ASP A 3 -20.48 0.18 -16.34
C ASP A 3 -19.59 -0.43 -15.90
N ILE A 4 -19.62 -0.80 -15.82
CA ILE A 4 -18.89 -1.70 -15.77
C ILE A 4 -17.73 -1.51 -15.21
N ILE A 5 -17.36 -0.91 -15.34
CA ILE A 5 -16.38 -0.51 -14.95
C ILE A 5 -16.07 -0.59 -13.68
N CYS A 6 -16.74 -0.89 -13.01
CA CYS A 6 -16.55 -1.12 -11.76
C CYS A 6 -15.50 -1.95 -11.34
N MET A 7 -14.56 -2.23 -12.10
CA MET A 7 -13.40 -2.99 -11.76
C MET A 7 -12.42 -2.18 -10.91
N ASP A 8 -12.71 -0.92 -10.70
CA ASP A 8 -11.84 -0.08 -9.89
C ASP A 8 -11.83 -0.53 -8.44
N TYR A 9 -10.68 -0.39 -7.79
CA TYR A 9 -10.52 -0.69 -6.39
C TYR A 9 -10.86 0.51 -5.52
N GLU A 10 -11.29 0.23 -4.28
CA GLU A 10 -11.41 1.26 -3.25
C GLU A 10 -10.15 1.17 -2.41
N VAL A 11 -9.57 2.31 -2.06
CA VAL A 11 -8.33 2.37 -1.30
C VAL A 11 -8.56 3.04 0.04
N TYR A 12 -8.18 2.33 1.10
CA TYR A 12 -8.22 2.86 2.46
C TYR A 12 -6.84 2.75 3.09
N THR A 13 -6.59 3.57 4.08
CA THR A 13 -5.33 3.55 4.82
C THR A 13 -5.62 3.34 6.30
N THR A 14 -4.65 2.76 7.00
CA THR A 14 -4.71 2.67 8.46
C THR A 14 -4.08 3.93 9.05
N ASN A 15 -4.35 4.19 10.33
CA ASN A 15 -3.68 5.29 11.03
C ASN A 15 -2.17 5.10 11.06
N ILE A 16 -1.72 3.87 11.11
CA ILE A 16 -0.29 3.55 11.12
C ILE A 16 0.34 3.96 9.80
N PHE A 17 -0.33 3.63 8.70
CA PHE A 17 0.14 4.02 7.37
C PHE A 17 0.15 5.55 7.23
N ASP A 18 -0.92 6.20 7.66
CA ASP A 18 -1.04 7.66 7.55
C ASP A 18 0.08 8.36 8.31
N LYS A 19 0.41 7.86 9.49
CA LYS A 19 1.48 8.43 10.30
C LYS A 19 2.83 8.25 9.61
N TRP A 20 3.07 7.07 9.07
CA TRP A 20 4.30 6.82 8.34
C TRP A 20 4.43 7.77 7.15
N LEU A 21 3.36 7.93 6.38
CA LEU A 21 3.37 8.78 5.20
C LEU A 21 3.65 10.24 5.58
N ALA A 22 3.06 10.71 6.68
CA ALA A 22 3.28 12.07 7.16
C ALA A 22 4.73 12.31 7.56
N GLU A 23 5.45 11.25 7.94
CA GLU A 23 6.84 11.33 8.35
C GLU A 23 7.83 11.27 7.18
N VAL A 24 7.36 11.03 5.98
CA VAL A 24 8.20 11.08 4.79
C VAL A 24 8.54 12.55 4.55
N LYS A 25 9.80 12.91 4.77
CA LYS A 25 10.21 14.32 4.80
C LYS A 25 10.20 15.01 3.45
N ASP A 26 10.61 14.31 2.42
CA ASP A 26 10.66 14.89 1.08
C ASP A 26 9.25 14.98 0.51
N THR A 27 8.78 16.19 0.27
CA THR A 27 7.41 16.41 -0.20
C THR A 27 7.17 15.81 -1.59
N LYS A 28 8.20 15.74 -2.40
CA LYS A 28 8.08 15.13 -3.73
C LYS A 28 7.90 13.63 -3.62
N HIS A 29 8.63 12.99 -2.72
CA HIS A 29 8.47 11.56 -2.47
C HIS A 29 7.09 11.25 -1.93
N ARG A 30 6.63 12.05 -0.97
CA ARG A 30 5.30 11.86 -0.39
C ARG A 30 4.21 12.00 -1.44
N ALA A 31 4.33 13.01 -2.30
CA ALA A 31 3.36 13.22 -3.38
C ALA A 31 3.32 12.03 -4.35
N ARG A 32 4.48 11.45 -4.65
CA ARG A 32 4.55 10.29 -5.55
C ARG A 32 3.91 9.06 -4.93
N ILE A 33 4.07 8.88 -3.62
CA ILE A 33 3.43 7.78 -2.92
C ILE A 33 1.90 7.97 -2.94
N ILE A 34 1.44 9.17 -2.66
CA ILE A 34 0.00 9.48 -2.68
C ILE A 34 -0.58 9.27 -4.08
N ASN A 35 0.17 9.63 -5.10
CA ASN A 35 -0.26 9.45 -6.48
C ASN A 35 -0.54 7.99 -6.82
N CYS A 36 0.13 7.06 -6.17
CA CYS A 36 -0.11 5.65 -6.45
C CYS A 36 -1.51 5.20 -6.02
N PHE A 37 -2.14 5.94 -5.11
CA PHE A 37 -3.51 5.61 -4.68
C PHE A 37 -4.48 5.73 -5.87
N ASP A 38 -4.34 6.78 -6.66
CA ASP A 38 -5.16 6.95 -7.87
C ASP A 38 -4.91 5.83 -8.87
N HIS A 39 -3.64 5.44 -9.02
CA HIS A 39 -3.28 4.36 -9.94
C HIS A 39 -3.89 3.03 -9.48
N ILE A 40 -3.85 2.76 -8.17
CA ILE A 40 -4.43 1.53 -7.61
C ILE A 40 -5.93 1.51 -7.85
N GLN A 41 -6.61 2.63 -7.64
CA GLN A 41 -8.04 2.72 -7.88
C GLN A 41 -8.39 2.35 -9.32
N LYS A 42 -7.47 2.58 -10.24
CA LYS A 42 -7.65 2.24 -11.65
C LYS A 42 -7.00 0.91 -12.01
N SER A 43 -6.77 0.06 -11.01
CA SER A 43 -6.22 -1.29 -11.18
C SER A 43 -4.75 -1.31 -11.60
N ASN A 44 -4.03 -0.21 -11.42
CA ASN A 44 -2.60 -0.15 -11.72
C ASN A 44 -1.80 -0.14 -10.42
N PHE A 45 -1.29 -1.31 -10.04
CA PHE A 45 -0.51 -1.45 -8.82
C PHE A 45 0.97 -1.14 -9.00
N GLY A 46 1.42 -0.92 -10.23
CA GLY A 46 2.82 -0.66 -10.49
C GLY A 46 3.69 -1.85 -10.11
N ASP A 47 4.85 -1.57 -9.53
CA ASP A 47 5.76 -2.62 -9.10
C ASP A 47 5.34 -3.16 -7.74
N HIS A 48 4.88 -4.40 -7.74
CA HIS A 48 4.35 -5.02 -6.54
C HIS A 48 4.77 -6.48 -6.46
N LYS A 49 4.66 -7.05 -5.27
CA LYS A 49 5.02 -8.43 -5.01
C LYS A 49 4.01 -9.07 -4.07
N ASN A 50 3.62 -10.29 -4.39
CA ASN A 50 2.76 -11.08 -3.51
C ASN A 50 3.62 -11.77 -2.47
N LEU A 51 3.39 -11.47 -1.19
CA LEU A 51 4.16 -12.03 -0.09
C LEU A 51 3.51 -13.28 0.52
N GLY A 52 2.36 -13.69 -0.03
CA GLY A 52 1.61 -14.84 0.50
C GLY A 52 0.61 -14.39 1.56
N GLY A 53 -0.42 -15.23 1.78
CA GLY A 53 -1.41 -14.96 2.81
C GLY A 53 -2.21 -13.69 2.59
N ASN A 54 -2.39 -13.29 1.35
CA ASN A 54 -3.13 -12.09 0.98
C ASN A 54 -2.43 -10.79 1.42
N LEU A 55 -1.10 -10.85 1.58
CA LEU A 55 -0.29 -9.66 1.86
C LEU A 55 0.56 -9.34 0.64
N PHE A 56 0.59 -8.07 0.27
CA PHE A 56 1.30 -7.58 -0.90
C PHE A 56 2.20 -6.41 -0.55
N GLU A 57 3.23 -6.22 -1.35
CA GLU A 57 4.20 -5.15 -1.17
C GLU A 57 4.22 -4.27 -2.41
N LEU A 58 4.10 -2.96 -2.24
CA LEU A 58 4.36 -1.97 -3.29
C LEU A 58 5.78 -1.50 -3.13
N ARG A 59 6.50 -1.41 -4.24
CA ARG A 59 7.91 -0.99 -4.22
C ARG A 59 8.09 0.30 -5.00
N PHE A 60 8.77 1.23 -4.38
CA PHE A 60 9.07 2.52 -4.99
C PHE A 60 10.57 2.64 -5.16
N PHE A 61 11.01 3.04 -6.35
CA PHE A 61 12.43 3.09 -6.69
C PHE A 61 13.01 4.50 -6.59
N PHE A 62 12.56 5.26 -5.62
CA PHE A 62 13.14 6.57 -5.33
C PHE A 62 13.37 6.68 -3.84
N GLY A 63 14.20 7.68 -3.44
CA GLY A 63 14.57 7.84 -2.04
C GLY A 63 15.27 6.60 -1.51
N PRO A 64 15.01 6.21 -0.28
CA PRO A 64 15.65 5.04 0.33
C PRO A 64 15.04 3.70 -0.11
N GLY A 65 14.25 3.70 -1.16
CA GLY A 65 13.54 2.50 -1.60
C GLY A 65 12.32 2.25 -0.74
N PHE A 66 11.37 3.17 -0.79
CA PHE A 66 10.15 3.06 0.02
C PHE A 66 9.36 1.81 -0.32
N ARG A 67 8.69 1.27 0.69
CA ARG A 67 7.82 0.11 0.58
C ARG A 67 6.50 0.41 1.26
N ALA A 68 5.41 -0.06 0.68
CA ALA A 68 4.10 0.01 1.32
C ALA A 68 3.47 -1.37 1.28
N TYR A 69 2.84 -1.78 2.36
CA TYR A 69 2.27 -3.13 2.49
C TYR A 69 0.75 -3.02 2.52
N TYR A 70 0.10 -3.88 1.75
CA TYR A 70 -1.35 -3.81 1.64
C TYR A 70 -1.97 -5.21 1.56
N THR A 71 -3.26 -5.27 1.84
CA THR A 71 -4.07 -6.45 1.63
C THR A 71 -5.29 -6.05 0.80
N ILE A 72 -5.94 -7.04 0.19
CA ILE A 72 -7.14 -6.81 -0.60
C ILE A 72 -8.25 -7.64 0.00
N LYS A 73 -9.36 -7.00 0.32
CA LYS A 73 -10.53 -7.68 0.87
C LYS A 73 -11.65 -7.73 -0.16
N GLY A 74 -12.26 -8.91 -0.28
CA GLY A 74 -13.36 -9.09 -1.22
C GLY A 74 -12.98 -8.86 -2.67
N GLY A 75 -11.69 -8.94 -2.99
CA GLY A 75 -11.19 -8.72 -4.34
C GLY A 75 -11.33 -7.28 -4.81
N ARG A 76 -11.66 -6.34 -3.92
CA ARG A 76 -12.00 -4.99 -4.34
C ARG A 76 -11.50 -3.87 -3.43
N VAL A 77 -11.35 -4.14 -2.15
CA VAL A 77 -10.97 -3.12 -1.19
C VAL A 77 -9.52 -3.30 -0.79
N VAL A 78 -8.71 -2.29 -1.06
CA VAL A 78 -7.29 -2.29 -0.73
C VAL A 78 -7.07 -1.52 0.56
N PHE A 79 -6.44 -2.17 1.55
CA PHE A 79 -6.05 -1.52 2.79
C PHE A 79 -4.55 -1.38 2.83
N LEU A 80 -4.07 -0.14 2.82
CA LEU A 80 -2.65 0.15 3.01
C LEU A 80 -2.37 0.11 4.51
N LEU A 81 -1.60 -0.89 4.91
CA LEU A 81 -1.43 -1.28 6.31
C LEU A 81 -0.33 -0.51 7.02
N CYS A 82 0.84 -0.47 6.43
CA CYS A 82 1.99 0.26 6.96
C CYS A 82 3.00 0.48 5.85
N GLY A 83 3.98 1.30 6.12
CA GLY A 83 5.04 1.59 5.17
C GLY A 83 6.40 1.56 5.84
N GLY A 84 7.42 1.60 5.03
CA GLY A 84 8.80 1.62 5.48
C GLY A 84 9.71 1.78 4.28
N ASP A 85 10.92 1.29 4.42
CA ASP A 85 11.86 1.32 3.30
C ASP A 85 12.61 0.00 3.22
N LYS A 86 13.54 -0.05 2.28
CA LYS A 86 14.30 -1.27 2.03
C LYS A 86 15.05 -1.76 3.28
N SER A 87 15.51 -0.84 4.13
CA SER A 87 16.30 -1.21 5.31
C SER A 87 15.46 -1.80 6.44
N THR A 88 14.15 -1.54 6.47
CA THR A 88 13.26 -2.01 7.52
C THR A 88 12.29 -3.09 7.05
N GLN A 89 12.51 -3.64 5.87
CA GLN A 89 11.57 -4.52 5.19
C GLN A 89 11.10 -5.70 6.03
N SER A 90 12.01 -6.47 6.62
CA SER A 90 11.64 -7.66 7.40
C SER A 90 10.74 -7.32 8.58
N LYS A 91 11.09 -6.27 9.29
CA LYS A 91 10.34 -5.81 10.45
C LYS A 91 8.96 -5.32 10.04
N ASP A 92 8.90 -4.59 8.93
CA ASP A 92 7.64 -4.02 8.46
C ASP A 92 6.69 -5.08 7.94
N ILE A 93 7.20 -6.14 7.34
CA ILE A 93 6.36 -7.26 6.89
C ILE A 93 5.69 -7.94 8.08
N LYS A 94 6.44 -8.17 9.16
CA LYS A 94 5.87 -8.75 10.37
C LYS A 94 4.77 -7.85 10.95
N LYS A 95 5.03 -6.56 10.98
CA LYS A 95 4.08 -5.57 11.46
C LYS A 95 2.82 -5.57 10.60
N ALA A 96 2.99 -5.63 9.29
CA ALA A 96 1.86 -5.66 8.36
C ALA A 96 0.96 -6.86 8.61
N ARG A 97 1.53 -8.03 8.88
CA ARG A 97 0.73 -9.23 9.14
C ARG A 97 -0.08 -9.09 10.41
N ILE A 98 0.48 -8.48 11.44
CA ILE A 98 -0.24 -8.23 12.69
C ILE A 98 -1.40 -7.27 12.45
N ILE A 99 -1.15 -6.18 11.74
CA ILE A 99 -2.19 -5.20 11.42
C ILE A 99 -3.30 -5.87 10.60
N MET A 100 -2.92 -6.69 9.62
CA MET A 100 -3.88 -7.38 8.77
C MET A 100 -4.80 -8.27 9.58
N ASP A 101 -4.24 -8.99 10.57
CA ASP A 101 -5.03 -9.85 11.44
C ASP A 101 -6.03 -9.03 12.26
N GLU A 102 -5.65 -7.83 12.67
CA GLU A 102 -6.52 -6.96 13.44
C GLU A 102 -7.67 -6.39 12.64
N LEU A 103 -7.56 -6.37 11.32
CA LEU A 103 -8.64 -5.90 10.46
C LEU A 103 -9.76 -6.94 10.33
N GLU A 104 -9.47 -8.17 10.73
CA GLU A 104 -10.48 -9.21 10.72
C GLU A 104 -11.50 -8.96 11.81
#